data_528d275324f65059bcf4b6ee839f5ec3
#
_entry.id   528d275324f65059bcf4b6ee839f5ec3
#
_cell.length_a   1.000
_cell.length_b   1.000
_cell.length_c   1.000
_cell.angle_alpha   90.00
_cell.angle_beta   90.00
_cell.angle_gamma   90.00
#
_symmetry.space_group_name_H-M   'P 1'
#
loop_
_entity.id
_entity.type
_entity.pdbx_description
1 polymer ?
#
loop_
_entity_poly.entity_id
_entity_poly.type
_entity_poly.pdbx_seq_one_letter_code
_entity_poly.pdbx_strand_id
1 'polypeptide(L)'
;MNPRELFLNILSFRGVERNLKWDFGYWGGTVLRWQKEGLPRDLEYLGPSRELVYGEFINGPGVPYPMPSYDDTVLYASGISRLFGLDTGMAPFPFNWWYFPRFERRVIQETEETIEYVDTLGIRRLDFKDERSMPRWLEYPVKDERDWERLKEERLNLDSFEKRYTIQDRDGYLAAVEGRDFPLLLYGSPIGFFGILRFMIGEPDIYYWYYDNPSLLKKMAEYLCGMWLSIAEELTAAVDFDVSYFFEDMAYKGSSLISADLFTEFMHPYYTRLIDFARSRGVEHHIVDCDGYVEKLIPLFMEAGLTGCQPFEIRAGNDIERVRAHFPRLEILGGIDKTALQSRQSIEQELAKVERMVKTGGYIPYVDHAYPPDISYDNYRYFRERLNEIVGHPQFPSDQQSTPRSTGRSRGG
;
A
#
# COMPACT_ATOMS: atom_id res chain seq x y z
N MET A 1 -24.36 5.21 -2.81
CA MET A 1 -22.97 5.73 -2.98
C MET A 1 -22.15 4.73 -3.79
N ASN A 2 -21.34 5.22 -4.73
CA ASN A 2 -20.35 4.38 -5.42
C ASN A 2 -19.11 4.13 -4.52
N PRO A 3 -18.21 3.20 -4.88
CA PRO A 3 -17.03 2.88 -4.05
C PRO A 3 -16.13 4.07 -3.72
N ARG A 4 -15.94 5.02 -4.65
CA ARG A 4 -15.18 6.26 -4.39
C ARG A 4 -15.85 7.14 -3.35
N GLU A 5 -17.15 7.34 -3.46
CA GLU A 5 -17.93 8.13 -2.49
C GLU A 5 -17.93 7.47 -1.11
N LEU A 6 -18.07 6.14 -1.04
CA LEU A 6 -17.97 5.39 0.21
C LEU A 6 -16.59 5.57 0.84
N PHE A 7 -15.52 5.40 0.08
CA PHE A 7 -14.15 5.57 0.54
C PHE A 7 -13.93 6.95 1.19
N LEU A 8 -14.24 8.01 0.46
CA LEU A 8 -14.05 9.38 0.93
C LEU A 8 -14.92 9.71 2.17
N ASN A 9 -16.16 9.22 2.20
CA ASN A 9 -17.03 9.47 3.35
C ASN A 9 -16.59 8.67 4.58
N ILE A 10 -16.20 7.39 4.43
CA ILE A 10 -15.70 6.58 5.54
C ILE A 10 -14.46 7.23 6.16
N LEU A 11 -13.46 7.57 5.36
CA LEU A 11 -12.22 8.17 5.86
C LEU A 11 -12.45 9.57 6.45
N SER A 12 -13.39 10.32 5.91
CA SER A 12 -13.83 11.61 6.48
C SER A 12 -14.72 11.47 7.73
N PHE A 13 -14.98 10.26 8.22
CA PHE A 13 -15.87 9.99 9.36
C PHE A 13 -17.29 10.51 9.15
N ARG A 14 -17.82 10.39 7.93
CA ARG A 14 -19.21 10.72 7.58
C ARG A 14 -20.06 9.46 7.53
N GLY A 15 -21.36 9.59 7.75
CA GLY A 15 -22.30 8.48 7.67
C GLY A 15 -22.37 7.90 6.26
N VAL A 16 -22.40 6.56 6.18
CA VAL A 16 -22.49 5.81 4.93
C VAL A 16 -23.59 4.76 4.99
N GLU A 17 -24.18 4.44 3.85
CA GLU A 17 -25.21 3.39 3.75
C GLU A 17 -24.64 1.99 3.92
N ARG A 18 -23.35 1.80 3.66
CA ARG A 18 -22.58 0.59 3.87
C ARG A 18 -21.10 0.91 3.88
N ASN A 19 -20.27 -0.04 4.31
CA ASN A 19 -18.81 0.07 4.17
C ASN A 19 -18.32 -0.56 2.86
N LEU A 20 -17.04 -0.43 2.58
CA LEU A 20 -16.38 -1.06 1.44
C LEU A 20 -16.14 -2.55 1.69
N LYS A 21 -16.32 -3.34 0.66
CA LYS A 21 -16.04 -4.77 0.63
C LYS A 21 -14.70 -4.99 -0.03
N TRP A 22 -13.63 -4.97 0.76
CA TRP A 22 -12.25 -5.10 0.29
C TRP A 22 -11.56 -6.34 0.85
N ASP A 23 -10.50 -6.74 0.19
CA ASP A 23 -9.48 -7.68 0.66
C ASP A 23 -8.09 -7.07 0.46
N PHE A 24 -7.10 -7.53 1.22
CA PHE A 24 -5.73 -7.08 1.06
C PHE A 24 -5.06 -7.75 -0.15
N GLY A 25 -5.13 -9.10 -0.20
CA GLY A 25 -4.53 -9.88 -1.26
C GLY A 25 -4.36 -11.35 -0.90
N TYR A 26 -3.80 -12.10 -1.82
CA TYR A 26 -3.68 -13.56 -1.74
C TYR A 26 -2.28 -14.01 -2.11
N TRP A 27 -1.77 -15.04 -1.44
CA TRP A 27 -0.61 -15.75 -1.97
C TRP A 27 -1.03 -16.72 -3.07
N GLY A 28 -0.19 -16.90 -4.09
CA GLY A 28 -0.45 -17.85 -5.18
C GLY A 28 -0.70 -19.26 -4.67
N GLY A 29 0.06 -19.70 -3.65
CA GLY A 29 -0.15 -20.98 -2.97
C GLY A 29 -1.53 -21.13 -2.32
N THR A 30 -2.09 -20.03 -1.82
CA THR A 30 -3.46 -20.00 -1.27
C THR A 30 -4.49 -20.23 -2.36
N VAL A 31 -4.37 -19.51 -3.48
CA VAL A 31 -5.28 -19.65 -4.61
C VAL A 31 -5.18 -21.05 -5.22
N LEU A 32 -3.97 -21.58 -5.40
CA LEU A 32 -3.73 -22.93 -5.92
C LEU A 32 -4.34 -24.02 -5.00
N ARG A 33 -4.28 -23.83 -3.67
CA ARG A 33 -4.99 -24.68 -2.72
C ARG A 33 -6.49 -24.57 -2.89
N TRP A 34 -7.03 -23.35 -2.89
CA TRP A 34 -8.48 -23.11 -3.01
C TRP A 34 -9.07 -23.67 -4.31
N GLN A 35 -8.33 -23.65 -5.41
CA GLN A 35 -8.73 -24.30 -6.67
C GLN A 35 -8.87 -25.82 -6.54
N LYS A 36 -8.11 -26.46 -5.64
CA LYS A 36 -8.27 -27.88 -5.30
C LYS A 36 -9.48 -28.12 -4.38
N GLU A 37 -9.88 -27.10 -3.64
CA GLU A 37 -10.99 -27.12 -2.67
C GLU A 37 -12.30 -26.59 -3.25
N GLY A 38 -12.35 -26.22 -4.56
CA GLY A 38 -13.58 -25.83 -5.26
C GLY A 38 -13.67 -24.37 -5.72
N LEU A 39 -12.62 -23.56 -5.54
CA LEU A 39 -12.56 -22.25 -6.21
C LEU A 39 -12.46 -22.49 -7.74
N PRO A 40 -13.28 -21.82 -8.59
CA PRO A 40 -13.16 -21.97 -10.03
C PRO A 40 -11.75 -21.68 -10.56
N ARG A 41 -11.28 -22.50 -11.51
CA ARG A 41 -9.93 -22.40 -12.09
C ARG A 41 -9.83 -21.38 -13.23
N ASP A 42 -10.96 -21.04 -13.83
CA ASP A 42 -11.12 -20.14 -14.96
C ASP A 42 -11.35 -18.67 -14.54
N LEU A 43 -11.08 -18.36 -13.27
CA LEU A 43 -11.16 -16.99 -12.78
C LEU A 43 -10.11 -16.11 -13.46
N GLU A 44 -10.53 -14.92 -13.85
CA GLU A 44 -9.65 -13.93 -14.45
C GLU A 44 -8.72 -13.28 -13.42
N TYR A 45 -7.45 -13.16 -13.81
CA TYR A 45 -6.45 -12.34 -13.12
C TYR A 45 -5.99 -11.24 -14.07
N LEU A 46 -6.03 -10.00 -13.62
CA LEU A 46 -5.45 -8.89 -14.39
C LEU A 46 -3.96 -8.80 -14.12
N GLY A 47 -3.17 -8.73 -15.17
CA GLY A 47 -1.70 -8.72 -15.14
C GLY A 47 -1.11 -9.62 -16.21
N PRO A 48 0.18 -9.96 -16.12
CA PRO A 48 0.84 -10.81 -17.10
C PRO A 48 0.18 -12.19 -17.19
N SER A 49 -0.09 -12.63 -18.42
CA SER A 49 -0.62 -13.98 -18.67
C SER A 49 0.44 -15.03 -18.37
N ARG A 50 0.32 -15.68 -17.22
CA ARG A 50 1.20 -16.77 -16.80
C ARG A 50 0.50 -17.70 -15.83
N GLU A 51 1.08 -18.86 -15.58
CA GLU A 51 0.64 -19.74 -14.51
C GLU A 51 0.90 -19.09 -13.13
N LEU A 52 -0.01 -19.32 -12.20
CA LEU A 52 0.15 -18.87 -10.81
C LEU A 52 1.30 -19.60 -10.15
N VAL A 53 2.16 -18.85 -9.48
CA VAL A 53 3.30 -19.37 -8.73
C VAL A 53 3.01 -19.33 -7.23
N TYR A 54 3.51 -20.31 -6.48
CA TYR A 54 3.14 -20.51 -5.06
C TYR A 54 3.43 -19.29 -4.18
N GLY A 55 4.60 -18.68 -4.31
CA GLY A 55 5.05 -17.51 -3.53
C GLY A 55 4.63 -16.16 -4.12
N GLU A 56 3.80 -16.14 -5.16
CA GLU A 56 3.37 -14.92 -5.79
C GLU A 56 2.33 -14.18 -4.96
N PHE A 57 2.50 -12.86 -4.84
CA PHE A 57 1.50 -11.99 -4.25
C PHE A 57 0.48 -11.55 -5.30
N ILE A 58 -0.79 -11.81 -5.02
CA ILE A 58 -1.92 -11.43 -5.87
C ILE A 58 -2.69 -10.35 -5.13
N ASN A 59 -2.71 -9.14 -5.68
CA ASN A 59 -3.41 -8.03 -5.06
C ASN A 59 -4.92 -8.29 -4.96
N GLY A 60 -5.48 -7.89 -3.84
CA GLY A 60 -6.92 -7.95 -3.53
C GLY A 60 -7.74 -7.04 -4.41
N PRO A 61 -8.50 -6.06 -3.95
CA PRO A 61 -9.73 -5.66 -4.63
C PRO A 61 -9.54 -5.37 -6.11
N GLY A 62 -10.52 -5.74 -6.92
CA GLY A 62 -10.49 -5.58 -8.37
C GLY A 62 -10.16 -4.15 -8.76
N VAL A 63 -9.14 -3.98 -9.58
CA VAL A 63 -8.87 -2.70 -10.22
C VAL A 63 -9.74 -2.62 -11.47
N PRO A 64 -10.49 -1.53 -11.67
CA PRO A 64 -11.56 -1.47 -12.70
C PRO A 64 -11.02 -1.41 -14.12
N TYR A 65 -9.76 -1.14 -14.28
CA TYR A 65 -9.09 -1.00 -15.57
C TYR A 65 -7.91 -1.95 -15.64
N PRO A 66 -7.56 -2.50 -16.83
CA PRO A 66 -6.30 -3.20 -16.97
C PRO A 66 -5.18 -2.22 -16.66
N MET A 67 -4.82 -2.14 -15.40
CA MET A 67 -3.70 -1.33 -14.95
C MET A 67 -2.44 -2.05 -15.38
N PRO A 68 -1.64 -1.46 -16.28
CA PRO A 68 -0.29 -1.95 -16.44
C PRO A 68 0.36 -1.76 -15.07
N SER A 69 0.73 -2.88 -14.46
CA SER A 69 1.42 -2.86 -13.19
C SER A 69 2.73 -2.06 -13.32
N TYR A 70 3.15 -1.41 -12.25
CA TYR A 70 4.51 -0.88 -12.13
C TYR A 70 5.56 -1.96 -12.36
N ASP A 71 5.15 -3.17 -12.18
CA ASP A 71 5.89 -4.39 -12.34
C ASP A 71 5.05 -5.32 -13.22
N ASP A 72 5.59 -5.79 -14.33
CA ASP A 72 4.95 -6.80 -15.18
C ASP A 72 4.69 -8.12 -14.43
N THR A 73 5.01 -8.15 -13.13
CA THR A 73 4.85 -9.30 -12.24
C THR A 73 3.60 -9.21 -11.38
N VAL A 74 2.94 -8.06 -11.24
CA VAL A 74 1.80 -7.89 -10.33
C VAL A 74 0.51 -8.43 -10.93
N LEU A 75 -0.15 -9.33 -10.20
CA LEU A 75 -1.47 -9.86 -10.52
C LEU A 75 -2.54 -9.24 -9.62
N TYR A 76 -3.75 -9.10 -10.16
CA TYR A 76 -4.94 -8.68 -9.44
C TYR A 76 -6.02 -9.74 -9.51
N ALA A 77 -6.65 -10.06 -8.39
CA ALA A 77 -7.65 -11.11 -8.24
C ALA A 77 -9.04 -10.67 -8.73
N SER A 78 -9.16 -10.15 -9.94
CA SER A 78 -10.42 -9.61 -10.48
C SER A 78 -11.55 -10.64 -10.51
N GLY A 79 -11.25 -11.89 -10.82
CA GLY A 79 -12.22 -13.00 -10.82
C GLY A 79 -12.71 -13.33 -9.41
N ILE A 80 -11.82 -13.36 -8.42
CA ILE A 80 -12.18 -13.55 -7.00
C ILE A 80 -13.02 -12.37 -6.52
N SER A 81 -12.63 -11.14 -6.85
CA SER A 81 -13.36 -9.94 -6.48
C SER A 81 -14.79 -9.96 -7.03
N ARG A 82 -14.99 -10.34 -8.29
CA ARG A 82 -16.34 -10.50 -8.87
C ARG A 82 -17.13 -11.62 -8.21
N LEU A 83 -16.49 -12.76 -7.93
CA LEU A 83 -17.16 -13.91 -7.29
C LEU A 83 -17.75 -13.56 -5.93
N PHE A 84 -17.06 -12.72 -5.15
CA PHE A 84 -17.48 -12.31 -3.81
C PHE A 84 -18.12 -10.92 -3.75
N GLY A 85 -18.35 -10.28 -4.88
CA GLY A 85 -18.97 -8.95 -4.95
C GLY A 85 -18.17 -7.89 -4.21
N LEU A 86 -16.83 -7.93 -4.33
CA LEU A 86 -15.95 -6.93 -3.74
C LEU A 86 -16.03 -5.63 -4.54
N ASP A 87 -15.91 -4.52 -3.83
CA ASP A 87 -15.83 -3.21 -4.43
C ASP A 87 -14.46 -2.97 -5.06
N THR A 88 -14.40 -2.03 -6.00
CA THR A 88 -13.15 -1.56 -6.57
C THR A 88 -12.28 -0.91 -5.50
N GLY A 89 -10.99 -1.25 -5.49
CA GLY A 89 -10.01 -0.73 -4.57
C GLY A 89 -9.42 0.61 -4.98
N MET A 90 -8.44 1.06 -4.20
CA MET A 90 -7.61 2.21 -4.55
C MET A 90 -6.76 1.85 -5.78
N ALA A 91 -6.89 2.65 -6.85
CA ALA A 91 -6.15 2.43 -8.08
C ALA A 91 -4.91 3.32 -8.13
N PRO A 92 -3.69 2.75 -8.33
CA PRO A 92 -2.52 3.56 -8.61
C PRO A 92 -2.66 4.26 -9.96
N PHE A 93 -2.16 5.49 -10.08
CA PHE A 93 -2.08 6.14 -11.37
C PHE A 93 -1.01 5.45 -12.24
N PRO A 94 -1.25 5.17 -13.54
CA PRO A 94 -0.37 4.38 -14.39
C PRO A 94 0.88 5.17 -14.80
N PHE A 95 1.75 5.45 -13.84
CA PHE A 95 2.97 6.21 -14.00
C PHE A 95 4.10 5.60 -13.18
N ASN A 96 5.29 5.51 -13.77
CA ASN A 96 6.48 5.00 -13.07
C ASN A 96 7.14 6.12 -12.27
N TRP A 97 6.94 6.07 -10.96
CA TRP A 97 7.48 7.02 -9.99
C TRP A 97 8.95 6.79 -9.60
N TRP A 98 9.56 5.71 -10.09
CA TRP A 98 10.88 5.28 -9.66
C TRP A 98 11.86 5.15 -10.83
N TYR A 99 12.67 4.06 -10.88
CA TYR A 99 13.69 3.84 -11.92
C TYR A 99 13.10 3.82 -13.32
N PHE A 100 13.65 4.67 -14.18
CA PHE A 100 13.32 4.65 -15.60
C PHE A 100 14.58 5.01 -16.44
N PRO A 101 15.06 4.10 -17.34
CA PRO A 101 14.55 2.73 -17.50
C PRO A 101 14.81 1.85 -16.27
N ARG A 102 14.02 0.79 -16.08
CA ARG A 102 14.30 -0.22 -15.05
C ARG A 102 15.59 -0.98 -15.37
N PHE A 103 16.14 -1.68 -14.40
CA PHE A 103 17.24 -2.62 -14.65
C PHE A 103 16.73 -3.81 -15.47
N GLU A 104 17.59 -4.35 -16.33
CA GLU A 104 17.29 -5.59 -17.02
C GLU A 104 17.45 -6.77 -16.06
N ARG A 105 16.44 -7.65 -16.01
CA ARG A 105 16.58 -8.90 -15.29
C ARG A 105 17.68 -9.75 -15.93
N ARG A 106 18.71 -10.09 -15.18
CA ARG A 106 19.86 -10.83 -15.70
C ARG A 106 20.20 -12.01 -14.79
N VAL A 107 19.99 -13.22 -15.28
CA VAL A 107 20.38 -14.45 -14.58
C VAL A 107 21.92 -14.52 -14.53
N ILE A 108 22.45 -14.75 -13.32
CA ILE A 108 23.88 -14.89 -13.05
C ILE A 108 24.22 -16.37 -12.98
N GLN A 109 23.46 -17.13 -12.20
CA GLN A 109 23.64 -18.56 -12.03
C GLN A 109 22.28 -19.23 -11.81
N GLU A 110 22.15 -20.45 -12.34
CA GLU A 110 20.96 -21.26 -12.17
C GLU A 110 21.39 -22.71 -11.90
N THR A 111 20.75 -23.32 -10.87
CA THR A 111 20.90 -24.71 -10.50
C THR A 111 19.56 -25.44 -10.59
N GLU A 112 19.49 -26.71 -10.22
CA GLU A 112 18.21 -27.42 -10.12
C GLU A 112 17.28 -26.79 -9.05
N GLU A 113 17.84 -26.27 -7.93
CA GLU A 113 17.07 -25.80 -6.78
C GLU A 113 16.97 -24.27 -6.71
N THR A 114 17.95 -23.54 -7.24
CA THR A 114 18.07 -22.08 -7.01
C THR A 114 18.31 -21.32 -8.30
N ILE A 115 17.92 -20.05 -8.28
CA ILE A 115 18.25 -19.08 -9.34
C ILE A 115 18.82 -17.81 -8.68
N GLU A 116 20.00 -17.40 -9.14
CA GLU A 116 20.64 -16.15 -8.75
C GLU A 116 20.57 -15.18 -9.92
N TYR A 117 20.05 -13.99 -9.68
CA TYR A 117 19.86 -12.99 -10.73
C TYR A 117 19.87 -11.55 -10.17
N VAL A 118 20.10 -10.58 -11.06
CA VAL A 118 19.78 -9.18 -10.80
C VAL A 118 18.34 -8.95 -11.23
N ASP A 119 17.53 -8.36 -10.35
CA ASP A 119 16.14 -8.03 -10.63
C ASP A 119 15.96 -6.65 -11.30
N THR A 120 14.72 -6.25 -11.55
CA THR A 120 14.39 -4.97 -12.19
C THR A 120 14.64 -3.75 -11.33
N LEU A 121 14.96 -3.93 -10.03
CA LEU A 121 15.39 -2.90 -9.10
C LEU A 121 16.92 -2.77 -9.01
N GLY A 122 17.65 -3.65 -9.70
CA GLY A 122 19.10 -3.72 -9.65
C GLY A 122 19.63 -4.50 -8.45
N ILE A 123 18.77 -5.20 -7.73
CA ILE A 123 19.13 -6.00 -6.56
C ILE A 123 19.54 -7.40 -7.03
N ARG A 124 20.73 -7.84 -6.61
CA ARG A 124 21.17 -9.21 -6.81
C ARG A 124 20.57 -10.09 -5.74
N ARG A 125 19.83 -11.11 -6.15
CA ARG A 125 19.11 -11.99 -5.24
C ARG A 125 19.25 -13.45 -5.61
N LEU A 126 19.05 -14.32 -4.62
CA LEU A 126 19.02 -15.75 -4.75
C LEU A 126 17.65 -16.25 -4.31
N ASP A 127 16.92 -16.88 -5.21
CA ASP A 127 15.60 -17.45 -4.95
C ASP A 127 15.67 -18.99 -5.00
N PHE A 128 14.87 -19.66 -4.18
CA PHE A 128 14.58 -21.06 -4.37
C PHE A 128 13.49 -21.25 -5.43
N LYS A 129 13.70 -22.17 -6.37
CA LYS A 129 12.74 -22.44 -7.45
C LYS A 129 11.42 -23.03 -6.98
N ASP A 130 11.42 -23.69 -5.83
CA ASP A 130 10.23 -24.23 -5.18
C ASP A 130 9.59 -23.24 -4.18
N GLU A 131 10.13 -22.00 -4.11
CA GLU A 131 9.62 -20.91 -3.27
C GLU A 131 9.42 -21.25 -1.78
N ARG A 132 10.19 -22.22 -1.28
CA ARG A 132 10.12 -22.70 0.13
C ARG A 132 10.55 -21.67 1.16
N SER A 133 11.15 -20.54 0.73
CA SER A 133 11.54 -19.43 1.61
C SER A 133 11.56 -18.10 0.85
N MET A 134 11.56 -17.02 1.61
CA MET A 134 11.79 -15.68 1.06
C MET A 134 13.15 -15.62 0.33
N PRO A 135 13.26 -14.78 -0.71
CA PRO A 135 14.51 -14.54 -1.41
C PRO A 135 15.63 -14.11 -0.47
N ARG A 136 16.86 -14.44 -0.81
CA ARG A 136 18.03 -13.87 -0.17
C ARG A 136 18.58 -12.74 -1.01
N TRP A 137 18.48 -11.51 -0.51
CA TRP A 137 19.07 -10.34 -1.14
C TRP A 137 20.57 -10.31 -0.85
N LEU A 138 21.37 -10.25 -1.92
CA LEU A 138 22.83 -10.42 -1.85
C LEU A 138 23.57 -9.10 -2.04
N GLU A 139 23.06 -8.21 -2.90
CA GLU A 139 23.75 -6.99 -3.27
C GLU A 139 22.74 -5.94 -3.76
N TYR A 140 22.97 -4.70 -3.41
CA TYR A 140 22.08 -3.58 -3.69
C TYR A 140 22.77 -2.55 -4.60
N PRO A 141 22.01 -1.70 -5.34
CA PRO A 141 22.59 -0.84 -6.36
C PRO A 141 23.41 0.33 -5.81
N VAL A 142 23.23 0.75 -4.57
CA VAL A 142 23.93 1.92 -3.99
C VAL A 142 24.81 1.49 -2.80
N LYS A 143 26.12 1.59 -2.97
CA LYS A 143 27.13 1.27 -1.94
C LYS A 143 27.90 2.50 -1.48
N ASP A 144 27.91 3.56 -2.30
CA ASP A 144 28.57 4.81 -2.00
C ASP A 144 27.95 5.98 -2.79
N GLU A 145 28.48 7.19 -2.60
CA GLU A 145 27.98 8.38 -3.30
C GLU A 145 28.14 8.31 -4.83
N ARG A 146 29.15 7.61 -5.35
CA ARG A 146 29.35 7.46 -6.80
C ARG A 146 28.25 6.58 -7.42
N ASP A 147 27.86 5.52 -6.73
CA ASP A 147 26.75 4.67 -7.16
C ASP A 147 25.44 5.45 -7.16
N TRP A 148 25.22 6.28 -6.13
CA TRP A 148 24.05 7.15 -6.05
C TRP A 148 24.01 8.16 -7.21
N GLU A 149 25.11 8.89 -7.47
CA GLU A 149 25.14 9.88 -8.54
C GLU A 149 24.92 9.21 -9.91
N ARG A 150 25.52 8.05 -10.16
CA ARG A 150 25.28 7.27 -11.39
C ARG A 150 23.82 6.85 -11.51
N LEU A 151 23.23 6.30 -10.45
CA LEU A 151 21.83 5.85 -10.44
C LEU A 151 20.87 7.00 -10.69
N LYS A 152 21.12 8.14 -10.05
CA LYS A 152 20.37 9.37 -10.24
C LYS A 152 20.40 9.85 -11.69
N GLU A 153 21.58 9.92 -12.28
CA GLU A 153 21.79 10.38 -13.66
C GLU A 153 21.16 9.42 -14.68
N GLU A 154 21.34 8.11 -14.50
CA GLU A 154 20.90 7.12 -15.46
C GLU A 154 19.40 6.79 -15.38
N ARG A 155 18.78 6.86 -14.17
CA ARG A 155 17.46 6.24 -13.93
C ARG A 155 16.44 7.07 -13.16
N LEU A 156 16.86 8.15 -12.51
CA LEU A 156 15.97 8.99 -11.68
C LEU A 156 15.77 10.40 -12.27
N ASN A 157 16.35 10.70 -13.44
CA ASN A 157 16.09 11.96 -14.13
C ASN A 157 14.68 11.99 -14.76
N LEU A 158 14.18 13.16 -15.09
CA LEU A 158 12.87 13.39 -15.70
C LEU A 158 12.94 13.69 -17.21
N ASP A 159 14.09 13.49 -17.87
CA ASP A 159 14.27 13.77 -19.29
C ASP A 159 13.35 12.92 -20.19
N SER A 160 12.88 11.80 -19.66
CA SER A 160 11.95 10.90 -20.34
C SER A 160 10.57 10.85 -19.68
N PHE A 161 10.06 11.98 -19.17
CA PHE A 161 8.80 12.06 -18.42
C PHE A 161 7.65 11.33 -19.12
N GLU A 162 7.39 11.61 -20.40
CA GLU A 162 6.30 11.00 -21.16
C GLU A 162 6.43 9.46 -21.29
N LYS A 163 7.65 8.94 -21.28
CA LYS A 163 7.89 7.49 -21.35
C LYS A 163 7.65 6.77 -20.02
N ARG A 164 7.45 7.51 -18.94
CA ARG A 164 7.14 6.93 -17.61
C ARG A 164 5.68 6.53 -17.47
N TYR A 165 4.79 6.97 -18.38
CA TYR A 165 3.44 6.42 -18.42
C TYR A 165 3.51 4.92 -18.78
N THR A 166 2.81 4.11 -17.99
CA THR A 166 2.79 2.65 -18.17
C THR A 166 1.61 2.17 -19.02
N ILE A 167 0.90 3.10 -19.66
CA ILE A 167 -0.21 2.88 -20.58
C ILE A 167 0.10 3.44 -21.97
N GLN A 168 -0.51 2.85 -23.01
CA GLN A 168 -0.34 3.30 -24.39
C GLN A 168 -1.30 4.43 -24.75
N ASP A 169 -2.55 4.37 -24.31
CA ASP A 169 -3.60 5.36 -24.54
C ASP A 169 -3.79 6.23 -23.30
N ARG A 170 -2.93 7.24 -23.15
CA ARG A 170 -2.99 8.20 -22.06
C ARG A 170 -4.29 9.01 -22.08
N ASP A 171 -4.67 9.55 -23.25
CA ASP A 171 -5.81 10.46 -23.35
C ASP A 171 -7.12 9.72 -23.09
N GLY A 172 -7.25 8.48 -23.61
CA GLY A 172 -8.39 7.62 -23.32
C GLY A 172 -8.47 7.24 -21.83
N TYR A 173 -7.32 6.99 -21.19
CA TYR A 173 -7.29 6.77 -19.74
C TYR A 173 -7.72 8.00 -18.94
N LEU A 174 -7.18 9.17 -19.24
CA LEU A 174 -7.54 10.44 -18.56
C LEU A 174 -9.05 10.72 -18.68
N ALA A 175 -9.63 10.55 -19.87
CA ALA A 175 -11.07 10.68 -20.09
C ALA A 175 -11.88 9.65 -19.28
N ALA A 176 -11.40 8.41 -19.16
CA ALA A 176 -12.07 7.36 -18.40
C ALA A 176 -12.05 7.60 -16.88
N VAL A 177 -10.96 8.16 -16.34
CA VAL A 177 -10.86 8.43 -14.90
C VAL A 177 -11.55 9.70 -14.43
N GLU A 178 -11.97 10.58 -15.34
CA GLU A 178 -12.75 11.77 -14.98
C GLU A 178 -14.08 11.40 -14.30
N GLY A 179 -14.78 10.39 -14.82
CA GLY A 179 -16.06 9.89 -14.27
C GLY A 179 -15.93 8.65 -13.39
N ARG A 180 -14.76 8.36 -12.85
CA ARG A 180 -14.48 7.13 -12.09
C ARG A 180 -15.33 6.96 -10.84
N ASP A 181 -15.56 5.72 -10.48
CA ASP A 181 -16.26 5.30 -9.27
C ASP A 181 -15.32 4.67 -8.20
N PHE A 182 -14.00 4.79 -8.38
CA PHE A 182 -12.96 4.26 -7.50
C PHE A 182 -11.99 5.35 -7.04
N PRO A 183 -11.35 5.20 -5.86
CA PRO A 183 -10.32 6.12 -5.39
C PRO A 183 -9.04 6.02 -6.23
N LEU A 184 -8.48 7.16 -6.65
CA LEU A 184 -7.24 7.24 -7.41
C LEU A 184 -6.09 7.70 -6.49
N LEU A 185 -4.96 6.96 -6.52
CA LEU A 185 -3.78 7.23 -5.71
C LEU A 185 -2.89 8.28 -6.36
N LEU A 186 -2.58 9.34 -5.61
CA LEU A 186 -1.39 10.16 -5.83
C LEU A 186 -0.23 9.50 -5.09
N TYR A 187 0.92 9.39 -5.73
CA TYR A 187 2.05 8.61 -5.27
C TYR A 187 1.77 7.08 -5.38
N GLY A 188 2.13 6.29 -4.40
CA GLY A 188 1.97 4.84 -4.40
C GLY A 188 3.29 4.13 -4.12
N SER A 189 3.27 2.79 -3.99
CA SER A 189 4.51 2.03 -3.85
C SER A 189 5.43 2.27 -5.08
N PRO A 190 6.72 2.54 -4.88
CA PRO A 190 7.47 2.42 -3.62
C PRO A 190 7.76 3.75 -2.91
N ILE A 191 6.91 4.76 -3.04
CA ILE A 191 7.18 6.10 -2.48
C ILE A 191 7.14 6.08 -0.96
N GLY A 192 8.30 6.33 -0.34
CA GLY A 192 8.55 6.40 1.08
C GLY A 192 10.01 6.75 1.31
N PHE A 193 10.40 7.13 2.52
CA PHE A 193 11.77 7.62 2.77
C PHE A 193 12.65 6.59 3.49
N PHE A 194 12.07 5.60 4.15
CA PHE A 194 12.81 4.43 4.62
C PHE A 194 12.73 3.29 3.61
N GLY A 195 11.53 2.92 3.17
CA GLY A 195 11.30 1.79 2.28
C GLY A 195 12.11 1.86 0.98
N ILE A 196 12.09 3.02 0.29
CA ILE A 196 12.83 3.16 -0.96
C ILE A 196 14.35 3.16 -0.76
N LEU A 197 14.84 3.81 0.31
CA LEU A 197 16.27 3.81 0.61
C LEU A 197 16.76 2.40 1.01
N ARG A 198 15.93 1.62 1.69
CA ARG A 198 16.20 0.21 1.97
C ARG A 198 16.35 -0.63 0.70
N PHE A 199 15.54 -0.38 -0.33
CA PHE A 199 15.68 -1.04 -1.64
C PHE A 199 16.91 -0.56 -2.43
N MET A 200 17.43 0.63 -2.14
CA MET A 200 18.63 1.16 -2.78
C MET A 200 19.93 0.70 -2.12
N ILE A 201 19.97 0.69 -0.79
CA ILE A 201 21.19 0.50 0.04
C ILE A 201 21.24 -0.90 0.62
N GLY A 202 20.07 -1.44 1.06
CA GLY A 202 19.94 -2.74 1.68
C GLY A 202 20.15 -2.77 3.19
N GLU A 203 19.78 -3.93 3.76
CA GLU A 203 20.01 -4.25 5.17
C GLU A 203 21.26 -5.15 5.31
N PRO A 204 22.11 -4.93 6.33
CA PRO A 204 21.94 -3.98 7.44
C PRO A 204 22.48 -2.57 7.17
N ASP A 205 23.04 -2.28 5.99
CA ASP A 205 23.83 -1.08 5.71
C ASP A 205 23.02 0.20 5.93
N ILE A 206 21.73 0.23 5.58
CA ILE A 206 20.87 1.40 5.79
C ILE A 206 20.85 1.87 7.25
N TYR A 207 20.90 0.95 8.23
CA TYR A 207 20.90 1.29 9.65
C TYR A 207 22.19 1.98 10.08
N TYR A 208 23.33 1.55 9.53
CA TYR A 208 24.63 2.20 9.79
C TYR A 208 24.71 3.56 9.11
N TRP A 209 24.15 3.71 7.91
CA TRP A 209 24.23 4.96 7.16
C TRP A 209 23.55 6.14 7.82
N TYR A 210 22.54 5.93 8.65
CA TYR A 210 21.97 7.02 9.45
C TYR A 210 23.01 7.71 10.35
N TYR A 211 24.08 7.00 10.73
CA TYR A 211 25.17 7.51 11.59
C TYR A 211 26.45 7.77 10.81
N ASP A 212 26.81 6.91 9.86
CA ASP A 212 28.08 6.97 9.13
C ASP A 212 27.99 7.86 7.89
N ASN A 213 26.83 7.95 7.24
CA ASN A 213 26.59 8.69 6.00
C ASN A 213 25.32 9.57 6.03
N PRO A 214 25.02 10.31 7.11
CA PRO A 214 23.77 11.05 7.26
C PRO A 214 23.57 12.11 6.17
N SER A 215 24.65 12.75 5.73
CA SER A 215 24.61 13.77 4.68
C SER A 215 24.19 13.19 3.33
N LEU A 216 24.66 11.99 3.00
CA LEU A 216 24.29 11.32 1.76
C LEU A 216 22.83 10.86 1.79
N LEU A 217 22.35 10.30 2.91
CA LEU A 217 20.93 9.94 3.06
C LEU A 217 20.01 11.16 2.88
N LYS A 218 20.35 12.30 3.50
CA LYS A 218 19.58 13.54 3.32
C LYS A 218 19.63 14.04 1.88
N LYS A 219 20.77 13.95 1.21
CA LYS A 219 20.92 14.30 -0.21
C LYS A 219 20.03 13.41 -1.10
N MET A 220 19.97 12.10 -0.82
CA MET A 220 19.13 11.16 -1.53
C MET A 220 17.63 11.47 -1.31
N ALA A 221 17.20 11.64 -0.05
CA ALA A 221 15.83 11.96 0.30
C ALA A 221 15.36 13.29 -0.29
N GLU A 222 16.21 14.34 -0.25
CA GLU A 222 15.92 15.65 -0.85
C GLU A 222 15.70 15.55 -2.36
N TYR A 223 16.57 14.82 -3.05
CA TYR A 223 16.47 14.62 -4.50
C TYR A 223 15.17 13.85 -4.86
N LEU A 224 14.89 12.75 -4.17
CA LEU A 224 13.70 11.94 -4.39
C LEU A 224 12.42 12.75 -4.12
N CYS A 225 12.37 13.48 -3.02
CA CYS A 225 11.25 14.35 -2.69
C CYS A 225 11.02 15.41 -3.80
N GLY A 226 12.07 16.08 -4.26
CA GLY A 226 12.01 17.06 -5.35
C GLY A 226 11.52 16.44 -6.66
N MET A 227 12.03 15.27 -7.02
CA MET A 227 11.60 14.52 -8.20
C MET A 227 10.10 14.16 -8.13
N TRP A 228 9.64 13.63 -7.00
CA TRP A 228 8.23 13.25 -6.82
C TRP A 228 7.31 14.46 -6.82
N LEU A 229 7.72 15.59 -6.24
CA LEU A 229 6.96 16.85 -6.33
C LEU A 229 6.81 17.32 -7.77
N SER A 230 7.89 17.28 -8.55
CA SER A 230 7.84 17.66 -9.97
C SER A 230 6.91 16.75 -10.77
N ILE A 231 6.94 15.43 -10.53
CA ILE A 231 6.02 14.48 -11.15
C ILE A 231 4.58 14.78 -10.72
N ALA A 232 4.35 14.97 -9.42
CA ALA A 232 3.02 15.22 -8.88
C ALA A 232 2.41 16.53 -9.42
N GLU A 233 3.22 17.57 -9.64
CA GLU A 233 2.78 18.82 -10.23
C GLU A 233 2.21 18.63 -11.64
N GLU A 234 2.91 17.90 -12.49
CA GLU A 234 2.47 17.58 -13.85
C GLU A 234 1.21 16.70 -13.86
N LEU A 235 1.17 15.67 -13.02
CA LEU A 235 0.03 14.74 -13.01
C LEU A 235 -1.23 15.40 -12.43
N THR A 236 -1.11 16.21 -11.37
CA THR A 236 -2.26 16.89 -10.76
C THR A 236 -2.79 18.06 -11.58
N ALA A 237 -2.07 18.50 -12.61
CA ALA A 237 -2.59 19.41 -13.61
C ALA A 237 -3.56 18.74 -14.60
N ALA A 238 -3.46 17.40 -14.74
CA ALA A 238 -4.25 16.63 -15.71
C ALA A 238 -5.43 15.86 -15.08
N VAL A 239 -5.33 15.48 -13.78
CA VAL A 239 -6.34 14.65 -13.10
C VAL A 239 -6.39 14.94 -11.61
N ASP A 240 -7.60 14.87 -11.03
CA ASP A 240 -7.80 14.93 -9.59
C ASP A 240 -7.50 13.58 -8.93
N PHE A 241 -6.81 13.60 -7.80
CA PHE A 241 -6.52 12.44 -6.97
C PHE A 241 -7.36 12.45 -5.69
N ASP A 242 -7.57 11.29 -5.09
CA ASP A 242 -8.42 11.12 -3.91
C ASP A 242 -7.64 10.89 -2.63
N VAL A 243 -6.46 10.29 -2.73
CA VAL A 243 -5.64 9.88 -1.59
C VAL A 243 -4.17 9.85 -1.99
N SER A 244 -3.28 10.28 -1.11
CA SER A 244 -1.85 10.01 -1.25
C SER A 244 -1.46 8.76 -0.48
N TYR A 245 -0.59 7.96 -1.06
CA TYR A 245 -0.22 6.65 -0.52
C TYR A 245 1.29 6.51 -0.47
N PHE A 246 1.80 6.05 0.68
CA PHE A 246 3.23 5.88 0.95
C PHE A 246 3.51 4.47 1.41
N PHE A 247 4.71 3.95 1.09
CA PHE A 247 5.14 2.61 1.46
C PHE A 247 6.44 2.67 2.27
N GLU A 248 6.46 2.11 3.47
CA GLU A 248 7.61 2.25 4.36
C GLU A 248 8.18 0.94 4.92
N ASP A 249 7.39 0.03 5.45
CA ASP A 249 7.88 -1.20 6.09
C ASP A 249 9.01 -0.96 7.10
N MET A 250 8.85 0.04 7.97
CA MET A 250 9.86 0.43 8.94
C MET A 250 9.63 -0.13 10.35
N ALA A 251 8.80 -1.18 10.46
CA ALA A 251 8.53 -1.84 11.73
C ALA A 251 8.67 -3.36 11.61
N TYR A 252 8.84 -4.00 12.79
CA TYR A 252 8.85 -5.43 12.94
C TYR A 252 8.00 -5.83 14.15
N LYS A 253 7.98 -7.10 14.53
CA LYS A 253 7.17 -7.57 15.66
C LYS A 253 7.56 -6.86 16.96
N GLY A 254 6.65 -6.00 17.46
CA GLY A 254 6.76 -5.32 18.75
C GLY A 254 7.55 -4.03 18.77
N SER A 255 8.18 -3.58 17.67
CA SER A 255 8.93 -2.32 17.64
C SER A 255 9.13 -1.76 16.23
N SER A 256 9.62 -0.52 16.16
CA SER A 256 10.13 0.11 14.94
C SER A 256 11.58 -0.29 14.68
N LEU A 257 11.97 -0.30 13.40
CA LEU A 257 13.37 -0.49 12.94
C LEU A 257 14.22 0.77 13.11
N ILE A 258 13.58 1.94 13.24
CA ILE A 258 14.25 3.23 13.43
C ILE A 258 13.71 3.95 14.66
N SER A 259 14.50 4.84 15.24
CA SER A 259 14.09 5.68 16.36
C SER A 259 13.18 6.84 15.93
N ALA A 260 12.46 7.43 16.89
CA ALA A 260 11.68 8.63 16.65
C ALA A 260 12.55 9.81 16.17
N ASP A 261 13.76 9.95 16.73
CA ASP A 261 14.70 11.00 16.34
C ASP A 261 15.14 10.85 14.87
N LEU A 262 15.43 9.61 14.43
CA LEU A 262 15.77 9.33 13.03
C LEU A 262 14.60 9.62 12.09
N PHE A 263 13.38 9.24 12.47
CA PHE A 263 12.19 9.59 11.69
C PHE A 263 12.04 11.11 11.56
N THR A 264 12.15 11.82 12.67
CA THR A 264 12.00 13.28 12.71
C THR A 264 13.09 13.99 11.88
N GLU A 265 14.32 13.49 11.92
CA GLU A 265 15.44 14.12 11.22
C GLU A 265 15.47 13.79 9.72
N PHE A 266 15.16 12.55 9.33
CA PHE A 266 15.40 12.04 7.98
C PHE A 266 14.16 11.83 7.13
N MET A 267 12.94 11.86 7.70
CA MET A 267 11.71 11.57 6.97
C MET A 267 10.66 12.66 7.11
N HIS A 268 10.40 13.11 8.33
CA HIS A 268 9.36 14.10 8.62
C HIS A 268 9.39 15.34 7.70
N PRO A 269 10.54 16.02 7.42
CA PRO A 269 10.55 17.21 6.58
C PRO A 269 10.08 16.94 5.15
N TYR A 270 10.36 15.76 4.63
CA TYR A 270 10.01 15.36 3.27
C TYR A 270 8.56 14.93 3.15
N TYR A 271 8.04 14.19 4.15
CA TYR A 271 6.61 13.88 4.24
C TYR A 271 5.78 15.15 4.29
N THR A 272 6.13 16.10 5.16
CA THR A 272 5.42 17.38 5.25
C THR A 272 5.32 18.06 3.88
N ARG A 273 6.41 18.10 3.12
CA ARG A 273 6.42 18.73 1.78
C ARG A 273 5.50 18.01 0.79
N LEU A 274 5.56 16.67 0.71
CA LEU A 274 4.72 15.88 -0.19
C LEU A 274 3.24 16.00 0.19
N ILE A 275 2.93 15.97 1.47
CA ILE A 275 1.56 16.05 2.00
C ILE A 275 0.99 17.45 1.83
N ASP A 276 1.75 18.51 2.12
CA ASP A 276 1.31 19.89 1.92
C ASP A 276 1.04 20.18 0.44
N PHE A 277 1.88 19.64 -0.46
CA PHE A 277 1.60 19.68 -1.89
C PHE A 277 0.28 18.98 -2.22
N ALA A 278 0.10 17.73 -1.77
CA ALA A 278 -1.12 16.96 -2.02
C ALA A 278 -2.38 17.70 -1.51
N ARG A 279 -2.32 18.27 -0.29
CA ARG A 279 -3.39 19.11 0.28
C ARG A 279 -3.68 20.34 -0.58
N SER A 280 -2.66 20.97 -1.13
CA SER A 280 -2.84 22.14 -2.02
C SER A 280 -3.59 21.78 -3.31
N ARG A 281 -3.64 20.49 -3.67
CA ARG A 281 -4.37 19.91 -4.80
C ARG A 281 -5.70 19.26 -4.40
N GLY A 282 -6.16 19.45 -3.15
CA GLY A 282 -7.44 18.92 -2.66
C GLY A 282 -7.41 17.47 -2.16
N VAL A 283 -6.24 16.85 -2.05
CA VAL A 283 -6.09 15.52 -1.47
C VAL A 283 -6.02 15.64 0.04
N GLU A 284 -7.02 15.11 0.76
CA GLU A 284 -7.15 15.25 2.21
C GLU A 284 -6.74 13.98 2.98
N HIS A 285 -6.65 12.83 2.29
CA HIS A 285 -6.34 11.54 2.87
C HIS A 285 -4.91 11.14 2.52
N HIS A 286 -4.10 10.79 3.54
CA HIS A 286 -2.67 10.49 3.42
C HIS A 286 -2.35 9.20 4.17
N ILE A 287 -2.29 8.07 3.45
CA ILE A 287 -2.17 6.74 4.03
C ILE A 287 -0.74 6.22 3.89
N VAL A 288 -0.20 5.65 4.97
CA VAL A 288 1.04 4.89 4.94
C VAL A 288 0.77 3.39 5.06
N ASP A 289 1.40 2.63 4.19
CA ASP A 289 1.51 1.18 4.26
C ASP A 289 2.79 0.82 5.00
N CYS A 290 2.64 0.14 6.11
CA CYS A 290 3.77 -0.25 6.95
C CYS A 290 3.42 -1.53 7.70
N ASP A 291 4.05 -2.62 7.33
CA ASP A 291 3.97 -3.87 8.05
C ASP A 291 4.57 -3.77 9.45
N GLY A 292 4.31 -4.77 10.30
CA GLY A 292 4.84 -4.85 11.65
C GLY A 292 4.06 -4.08 12.70
N TYR A 293 4.71 -3.74 13.82
CA TYR A 293 4.09 -3.06 14.97
C TYR A 293 4.15 -1.54 14.80
N VAL A 294 3.08 -0.94 14.29
CA VAL A 294 3.04 0.48 13.92
C VAL A 294 2.57 1.42 15.02
N GLU A 295 2.00 0.95 16.13
CA GLU A 295 1.39 1.83 17.14
C GLU A 295 2.35 2.88 17.70
N LYS A 296 3.65 2.58 17.77
CA LYS A 296 4.66 3.55 18.22
C LYS A 296 5.02 4.58 17.14
N LEU A 297 4.76 4.28 15.89
CA LEU A 297 5.01 5.16 14.76
C LEU A 297 3.83 6.10 14.48
N ILE A 298 2.62 5.74 14.86
CA ILE A 298 1.41 6.53 14.60
C ILE A 298 1.55 8.00 15.01
N PRO A 299 2.04 8.36 16.22
CA PRO A 299 2.24 9.77 16.58
C PRO A 299 3.16 10.51 15.59
N LEU A 300 4.26 9.87 15.18
CA LEU A 300 5.23 10.44 14.24
C LEU A 300 4.62 10.61 12.84
N PHE A 301 3.86 9.63 12.40
CA PHE A 301 3.12 9.69 11.13
C PHE A 301 2.13 10.85 11.12
N MET A 302 1.34 10.99 12.19
CA MET A 302 0.37 12.08 12.32
C MET A 302 1.04 13.46 12.40
N GLU A 303 2.16 13.59 13.09
CA GLU A 303 2.96 14.84 13.14
C GLU A 303 3.49 15.22 11.76
N ALA A 304 3.90 14.24 10.95
CA ALA A 304 4.33 14.46 9.57
C ALA A 304 3.17 14.74 8.60
N GLY A 305 1.91 14.64 9.07
CA GLY A 305 0.71 14.96 8.30
C GLY A 305 -0.04 13.76 7.72
N LEU A 306 0.42 12.54 7.94
CA LEU A 306 -0.29 11.31 7.56
C LEU A 306 -1.60 11.20 8.34
N THR A 307 -2.66 10.73 7.68
CA THR A 307 -4.01 10.64 8.26
C THR A 307 -4.43 9.21 8.55
N GLY A 308 -3.76 8.23 7.95
CA GLY A 308 -4.13 6.82 8.09
C GLY A 308 -2.96 5.85 7.90
N CYS A 309 -3.20 4.63 8.34
CA CYS A 309 -2.28 3.51 8.23
C CYS A 309 -2.97 2.23 7.76
N GLN A 310 -2.19 1.36 7.14
CA GLN A 310 -2.51 -0.03 6.83
C GLN A 310 -1.24 -0.91 6.93
N PRO A 311 -1.36 -2.25 6.98
CA PRO A 311 -2.58 -3.05 7.14
C PRO A 311 -2.88 -3.41 8.60
N PHE A 312 -2.09 -2.95 9.58
CA PHE A 312 -2.21 -3.26 11.02
C PHE A 312 -2.05 -4.74 11.36
N GLU A 313 -0.89 -5.31 11.10
CA GLU A 313 -0.61 -6.71 11.42
C GLU A 313 -0.85 -7.04 12.91
N ILE A 314 -1.91 -7.81 13.19
CA ILE A 314 -2.35 -8.12 14.56
C ILE A 314 -1.31 -8.99 15.29
N ARG A 315 -0.69 -9.93 14.57
CA ARG A 315 0.35 -10.80 15.15
C ARG A 315 1.68 -10.08 15.42
N ALA A 316 1.87 -8.88 14.88
CA ALA A 316 2.97 -8.01 15.26
C ALA A 316 2.74 -7.31 16.61
N GLY A 317 1.51 -7.31 17.14
CA GLY A 317 1.14 -6.73 18.44
C GLY A 317 0.19 -5.55 18.35
N ASN A 318 -0.27 -5.17 17.16
CA ASN A 318 -1.25 -4.11 16.97
C ASN A 318 -2.63 -4.53 17.52
N ASP A 319 -3.38 -3.54 18.00
CA ASP A 319 -4.77 -3.68 18.43
C ASP A 319 -5.55 -2.46 17.93
N ILE A 320 -6.39 -2.65 16.92
CA ILE A 320 -7.12 -1.55 16.28
C ILE A 320 -8.17 -0.90 17.19
N GLU A 321 -8.73 -1.60 18.19
CA GLU A 321 -9.61 -1.00 19.19
C GLU A 321 -8.82 -0.08 20.13
N ARG A 322 -7.63 -0.51 20.57
CA ARG A 322 -6.71 0.33 21.35
C ARG A 322 -6.22 1.52 20.53
N VAL A 323 -5.85 1.31 19.28
CA VAL A 323 -5.44 2.38 18.35
C VAL A 323 -6.58 3.40 18.20
N ARG A 324 -7.82 2.97 17.94
CA ARG A 324 -8.98 3.86 17.86
C ARG A 324 -9.22 4.66 19.13
N ALA A 325 -9.06 4.03 20.30
CA ALA A 325 -9.23 4.70 21.60
C ALA A 325 -8.20 5.81 21.82
N HIS A 326 -6.94 5.61 21.40
CA HIS A 326 -5.87 6.60 21.55
C HIS A 326 -5.85 7.64 20.42
N PHE A 327 -6.22 7.24 19.19
CA PHE A 327 -6.21 8.07 18.00
C PHE A 327 -7.59 8.09 17.33
N PRO A 328 -8.57 8.82 17.90
CA PRO A 328 -9.98 8.74 17.49
C PRO A 328 -10.24 9.14 16.02
N ARG A 329 -9.31 9.89 15.42
CA ARG A 329 -9.43 10.40 14.04
C ARG A 329 -8.47 9.75 13.05
N LEU A 330 -7.71 8.75 13.48
CA LEU A 330 -6.85 8.00 12.56
C LEU A 330 -7.70 7.16 11.61
N GLU A 331 -7.37 7.20 10.34
CA GLU A 331 -7.93 6.33 9.31
C GLU A 331 -7.26 4.96 9.42
N ILE A 332 -8.07 3.92 9.67
CA ILE A 332 -7.59 2.55 9.89
C ILE A 332 -8.06 1.68 8.74
N LEU A 333 -7.13 1.06 8.03
CA LEU A 333 -7.42 0.15 6.94
C LEU A 333 -6.82 -1.23 7.26
N GLY A 334 -7.63 -2.29 7.21
CA GLY A 334 -7.19 -3.65 7.56
C GLY A 334 -7.47 -4.06 9.00
N GLY A 335 -6.52 -4.69 9.68
CA GLY A 335 -6.56 -5.03 11.10
C GLY A 335 -7.49 -6.18 11.48
N ILE A 336 -7.82 -7.07 10.55
CA ILE A 336 -8.46 -8.37 10.84
C ILE A 336 -7.35 -9.44 10.85
N ASP A 337 -7.20 -10.17 11.95
CA ASP A 337 -6.18 -11.23 12.07
C ASP A 337 -6.42 -12.35 11.04
N LYS A 338 -5.61 -12.38 9.99
CA LYS A 338 -5.68 -13.45 8.97
C LYS A 338 -5.57 -14.85 9.56
N THR A 339 -4.86 -15.02 10.67
CA THR A 339 -4.69 -16.34 11.31
C THR A 339 -5.94 -16.79 12.08
N ALA A 340 -6.88 -15.89 12.37
CA ALA A 340 -8.17 -16.23 12.96
C ALA A 340 -9.09 -17.00 12.00
N LEU A 341 -8.76 -17.03 10.69
CA LEU A 341 -9.60 -17.69 9.68
C LEU A 341 -9.45 -19.22 9.66
N GLN A 342 -8.80 -19.81 10.66
CA GLN A 342 -8.61 -21.27 10.74
C GLN A 342 -9.86 -22.02 11.27
N SER A 343 -10.80 -21.35 11.92
CA SER A 343 -12.03 -21.95 12.41
C SER A 343 -13.19 -20.97 12.40
N ARG A 344 -14.43 -21.51 12.31
CA ARG A 344 -15.64 -20.69 12.39
C ARG A 344 -15.73 -19.90 13.71
N GLN A 345 -15.33 -20.52 14.82
CA GLN A 345 -15.35 -19.87 16.13
C GLN A 345 -14.40 -18.66 16.19
N SER A 346 -13.16 -18.81 15.71
CA SER A 346 -12.20 -17.70 15.70
C SER A 346 -12.60 -16.61 14.70
N ILE A 347 -13.19 -16.97 13.57
CA ILE A 347 -13.77 -16.00 12.61
C ILE A 347 -14.84 -15.13 13.30
N GLU A 348 -15.82 -15.74 13.99
CA GLU A 348 -16.88 -14.96 14.65
C GLU A 348 -16.35 -14.07 15.78
N GLN A 349 -15.33 -14.51 16.52
CA GLN A 349 -14.67 -13.69 17.53
C GLN A 349 -14.00 -12.46 16.91
N GLU A 350 -13.35 -12.64 15.78
CA GLU A 350 -12.69 -11.56 15.06
C GLU A 350 -13.69 -10.60 14.42
N LEU A 351 -14.76 -11.13 13.83
CA LEU A 351 -15.84 -10.33 13.24
C LEU A 351 -16.63 -9.52 14.28
N ALA A 352 -16.77 -10.00 15.51
CA ALA A 352 -17.37 -9.23 16.59
C ALA A 352 -16.58 -7.94 16.91
N LYS A 353 -15.23 -7.94 16.76
CA LYS A 353 -14.40 -6.74 16.81
C LYS A 353 -14.73 -5.80 15.64
N VAL A 354 -14.84 -6.35 14.43
CA VAL A 354 -15.19 -5.56 13.24
C VAL A 354 -16.52 -4.86 13.39
N GLU A 355 -17.56 -5.56 13.92
CA GLU A 355 -18.89 -4.96 14.16
C GLU A 355 -18.85 -3.75 15.11
N ARG A 356 -17.93 -3.75 16.08
CA ARG A 356 -17.72 -2.58 16.95
C ARG A 356 -16.98 -1.47 16.22
N MET A 357 -15.92 -1.83 15.52
CA MET A 357 -15.02 -0.87 14.86
C MET A 357 -15.70 -0.12 13.71
N VAL A 358 -16.51 -0.77 12.89
CA VAL A 358 -17.21 -0.10 11.78
C VAL A 358 -18.16 1.01 12.24
N LYS A 359 -18.59 0.99 13.51
CA LYS A 359 -19.44 2.02 14.11
C LYS A 359 -18.65 3.28 14.56
N THR A 360 -17.33 3.23 14.54
CA THR A 360 -16.48 4.34 15.02
C THR A 360 -16.10 5.34 13.94
N GLY A 361 -16.24 5.01 12.67
CA GLY A 361 -15.78 5.81 11.56
C GLY A 361 -14.32 5.66 11.20
N GLY A 362 -13.97 6.10 10.00
CA GLY A 362 -12.58 6.04 9.54
C GLY A 362 -11.97 4.64 9.55
N TYR A 363 -12.80 3.59 9.30
CA TYR A 363 -12.36 2.20 9.32
C TYR A 363 -12.85 1.43 8.10
N ILE A 364 -11.92 0.84 7.37
CA ILE A 364 -12.20 -0.07 6.23
C ILE A 364 -11.67 -1.46 6.60
N PRO A 365 -12.57 -2.43 6.89
CA PRO A 365 -12.17 -3.75 7.37
C PRO A 365 -11.73 -4.70 6.26
N TYR A 366 -10.54 -5.26 6.39
CA TYR A 366 -10.03 -6.42 5.66
C TYR A 366 -8.91 -7.08 6.47
N VAL A 367 -8.41 -8.22 6.02
CA VAL A 367 -7.33 -8.94 6.73
C VAL A 367 -6.03 -8.15 6.76
N ASP A 368 -5.28 -8.34 7.81
CA ASP A 368 -4.06 -7.61 8.16
C ASP A 368 -2.84 -7.93 7.27
N HIS A 369 -2.94 -8.82 6.32
CA HIS A 369 -2.01 -9.11 5.22
C HIS A 369 -2.60 -10.18 4.30
N ALA A 370 -1.89 -10.58 3.24
CA ALA A 370 -2.32 -11.61 2.29
C ALA A 370 -2.71 -12.92 2.98
N TYR A 371 -3.77 -13.55 2.48
CA TYR A 371 -4.24 -14.86 2.98
C TYR A 371 -3.17 -15.93 2.79
N PRO A 372 -2.73 -16.61 3.87
CA PRO A 372 -1.74 -17.67 3.77
C PRO A 372 -2.34 -19.00 3.30
N PRO A 373 -1.50 -19.93 2.78
CA PRO A 373 -1.98 -21.19 2.21
C PRO A 373 -2.59 -22.18 3.23
N ASP A 374 -2.52 -21.93 4.52
CA ASP A 374 -3.11 -22.76 5.57
C ASP A 374 -4.60 -22.50 5.83
N ILE A 375 -5.17 -21.42 5.25
CA ILE A 375 -6.60 -21.12 5.32
C ILE A 375 -7.33 -21.90 4.23
N SER A 376 -8.38 -22.68 4.63
CA SER A 376 -9.23 -23.40 3.66
C SER A 376 -10.17 -22.46 2.90
N TYR A 377 -10.53 -22.87 1.67
CA TYR A 377 -11.50 -22.12 0.86
C TYR A 377 -12.88 -22.02 1.55
N ASP A 378 -13.32 -23.06 2.27
CA ASP A 378 -14.57 -23.03 3.01
C ASP A 378 -14.58 -22.01 4.14
N ASN A 379 -13.47 -21.87 4.88
CA ASN A 379 -13.33 -20.84 5.91
C ASN A 379 -13.25 -19.43 5.32
N TYR A 380 -12.50 -19.25 4.23
CA TYR A 380 -12.45 -17.95 3.54
C TYR A 380 -13.84 -17.54 3.03
N ARG A 381 -14.55 -18.45 2.35
CA ARG A 381 -15.91 -18.19 1.85
C ARG A 381 -16.84 -17.75 2.98
N TYR A 382 -16.86 -18.50 4.07
CA TYR A 382 -17.66 -18.14 5.23
C TYR A 382 -17.32 -16.78 5.80
N PHE A 383 -16.03 -16.53 6.03
CA PHE A 383 -15.53 -15.25 6.50
C PHE A 383 -15.98 -14.10 5.59
N ARG A 384 -15.84 -14.29 4.27
CA ARG A 384 -16.18 -13.25 3.31
C ARG A 384 -17.69 -12.97 3.27
N GLU A 385 -18.51 -14.02 3.30
CA GLU A 385 -19.96 -13.90 3.38
C GLU A 385 -20.38 -13.13 4.64
N ARG A 386 -19.86 -13.52 5.82
CA ARG A 386 -20.15 -12.87 7.09
C ARG A 386 -19.64 -11.42 7.15
N LEU A 387 -18.42 -11.17 6.67
CA LEU A 387 -17.90 -9.80 6.61
C LEU A 387 -18.73 -8.93 5.66
N ASN A 388 -19.15 -9.47 4.51
CA ASN A 388 -20.02 -8.75 3.57
C ASN A 388 -21.38 -8.39 4.19
N GLU A 389 -21.94 -9.23 5.06
CA GLU A 389 -23.16 -8.92 5.83
C GLU A 389 -22.90 -7.74 6.78
N ILE A 390 -21.84 -7.80 7.60
CA ILE A 390 -21.50 -6.74 8.56
C ILE A 390 -21.31 -5.39 7.87
N VAL A 391 -20.53 -5.36 6.78
CA VAL A 391 -20.22 -4.12 6.06
C VAL A 391 -21.36 -3.65 5.15
N GLY A 392 -22.35 -4.53 4.87
CA GLY A 392 -23.52 -4.24 4.03
C GLY A 392 -24.56 -3.35 4.68
N HIS A 393 -24.48 -3.08 5.98
CA HIS A 393 -25.44 -2.26 6.72
C HIS A 393 -24.97 -0.82 6.92
N PRO A 394 -25.93 0.14 7.13
CA PRO A 394 -25.61 1.53 7.41
C PRO A 394 -24.66 1.66 8.61
N GLN A 395 -23.66 2.51 8.45
CA GLN A 395 -22.59 2.73 9.43
C GLN A 395 -22.55 4.21 9.78
N PHE A 396 -22.42 4.50 11.07
CA PHE A 396 -22.59 5.80 11.73
C PHE A 396 -24.04 6.31 11.72
N PRO A 397 -24.53 6.86 12.85
CA PRO A 397 -25.76 7.61 12.84
C PRO A 397 -25.55 8.88 11.99
N SER A 398 -26.51 9.18 11.14
CA SER A 398 -26.56 10.38 10.31
C SER A 398 -26.53 11.71 11.09
N ASP A 399 -26.59 11.66 12.42
CA ASP A 399 -26.74 12.81 13.32
C ASP A 399 -25.43 13.33 13.94
N GLN A 400 -24.28 12.72 13.66
CA GLN A 400 -22.99 13.34 13.98
C GLN A 400 -22.54 14.27 12.84
N GLN A 401 -23.42 15.24 12.50
CA GLN A 401 -23.02 16.37 11.67
C GLN A 401 -21.95 17.18 12.40
N SER A 402 -20.82 17.26 11.74
CA SER A 402 -19.67 18.11 12.01
C SER A 402 -20.04 19.44 12.67
N THR A 403 -19.55 19.68 13.88
CA THR A 403 -19.31 21.06 14.32
C THR A 403 -18.35 21.70 13.35
N PRO A 404 -18.73 22.81 12.66
CA PRO A 404 -17.81 23.47 11.76
C PRO A 404 -16.62 23.98 12.57
N ARG A 405 -15.41 23.73 12.08
CA ARG A 405 -14.21 24.35 12.63
C ARG A 405 -14.42 25.87 12.58
N SER A 406 -14.49 26.51 13.73
CA SER A 406 -14.49 27.96 13.85
C SER A 406 -13.15 28.47 13.31
N THR A 407 -13.15 28.96 12.08
CA THR A 407 -12.07 29.81 11.56
C THR A 407 -12.12 31.14 12.31
N GLY A 408 -11.46 31.17 13.46
CA GLY A 408 -11.21 32.40 14.19
C GLY A 408 -10.20 33.27 13.41
N ARG A 409 -10.67 33.98 12.40
CA ARG A 409 -9.98 35.19 11.94
C ARG A 409 -10.39 36.34 12.83
N SER A 410 -9.63 36.60 13.90
CA SER A 410 -9.63 37.90 14.57
C SER A 410 -9.02 38.91 13.60
N ARG A 411 -9.87 39.74 12.99
CA ARG A 411 -9.45 41.02 12.46
C ARG A 411 -9.21 41.94 13.67
N GLY A 412 -7.95 42.13 14.01
CA GLY A 412 -7.54 43.25 14.85
C GLY A 412 -7.54 44.54 14.02
N GLY A 413 -8.18 45.57 14.53
CA GLY A 413 -8.09 46.91 14.07
C GLY A 413 -6.75 47.59 14.42
#